data_e72c21ebe6f9f37d63b6dbb53c573971
#
_entry.id   e72c21ebe6f9f37d63b6dbb53c573971
#
_cell.length_a   1.000
_cell.length_b   1.000
_cell.length_c   1.000
_cell.angle_alpha   90.00
_cell.angle_beta   90.00
_cell.angle_gamma   90.00
#
_symmetry.space_group_name_H-M   'P 1'
#
loop_
_entity.id
_entity.type
_entity.pdbx_description
1 polymer ?
#
loop_
_entity_poly.entity_id
_entity_poly.type
_entity_poly.pdbx_seq_one_letter_code
_entity_poly.pdbx_strand_id
1 'polypeptide(L)' 'MKTSKSLFESRAEVLEKMEEIVALAKTEERDLTEDETTNFDSLSEKADALEVEAKRSQKWEDMQNRS' A
#
# COMPACT_ATOMS: atom_id res chain seq x y z
N MET A 1 0.57 -11.58 -15.13
CA MET A 1 1.15 -11.07 -13.86
C MET A 1 1.57 -9.62 -14.05
N LYS A 2 1.23 -8.76 -13.10
CA LYS A 2 1.64 -7.35 -13.14
C LYS A 2 3.12 -7.24 -12.80
N THR A 3 3.80 -6.22 -13.35
CA THR A 3 5.21 -5.97 -13.05
C THR A 3 5.38 -5.50 -11.60
N SER A 4 6.55 -5.75 -11.02
CA SER A 4 6.85 -5.26 -9.67
C SER A 4 6.75 -3.74 -9.59
N LYS A 5 7.21 -3.03 -10.61
CA LYS A 5 7.12 -1.57 -10.68
C LYS A 5 5.66 -1.09 -10.58
N SER A 6 4.77 -1.70 -11.37
CA SER A 6 3.34 -1.36 -11.36
C SER A 6 2.71 -1.61 -9.99
N LEU A 7 3.07 -2.74 -9.36
CA LEU A 7 2.54 -3.12 -8.06
C LEU A 7 3.04 -2.19 -6.95
N PHE A 8 4.33 -1.79 -6.99
CA PHE A 8 4.87 -0.83 -6.03
C PHE A 8 4.26 0.56 -6.21
N GLU A 9 3.96 0.96 -7.45
CA GLU A 9 3.25 2.22 -7.71
C GLU A 9 1.84 2.20 -7.12
N SER A 10 1.12 1.09 -7.30
CA SER A 10 -0.21 0.92 -6.71
C SER A 10 -0.15 0.96 -5.18
N ARG A 11 0.88 0.34 -4.58
CA ARG A 11 1.08 0.37 -3.14
C ARG A 11 1.33 1.80 -2.65
N ALA A 12 2.14 2.56 -3.37
CA ALA A 12 2.42 3.96 -3.02
C ALA A 12 1.14 4.80 -3.00
N GLU A 13 0.23 4.58 -3.95
CA GLU A 13 -1.06 5.27 -3.97
C GLU A 13 -1.91 4.94 -2.75
N VAL A 14 -1.90 3.66 -2.33
CA VAL A 14 -2.63 3.24 -1.13
C VAL A 14 -2.04 3.91 0.11
N LEU A 15 -0.71 3.94 0.23
CA LEU A 15 -0.03 4.60 1.36
C LEU A 15 -0.34 6.09 1.41
N GLU A 16 -0.45 6.75 0.25
CA GLU A 16 -0.83 8.15 0.17
C GLU A 16 -2.22 8.39 0.77
N LYS A 17 -3.18 7.53 0.45
CA LYS A 17 -4.53 7.62 0.99
C LYS A 17 -4.54 7.42 2.51
N MET A 18 -3.73 6.50 3.02
CA MET A 18 -3.58 6.28 4.45
C MET A 18 -3.00 7.53 5.13
N GLU A 19 -2.00 8.14 4.51
CA GLU A 19 -1.39 9.35 5.02
C GLU A 19 -2.38 10.51 5.09
N GLU A 20 -3.26 10.65 4.09
CA GLU A 20 -4.30 11.67 4.09
C GLU A 20 -5.23 11.53 5.30
N ILE A 21 -5.62 10.31 5.63
CA ILE A 21 -6.48 10.05 6.80
C ILE A 21 -5.78 10.46 8.08
N VAL A 22 -4.52 10.06 8.25
CA VAL A 22 -3.73 10.37 9.44
C VAL A 22 -3.46 11.87 9.54
N ALA A 23 -3.11 12.51 8.43
CA ALA A 23 -2.82 13.93 8.40
C ALA A 23 -4.02 14.78 8.82
N LEU A 24 -5.20 14.41 8.37
CA LEU A 24 -6.43 15.11 8.74
C LEU A 24 -6.68 15.02 10.25
N ALA A 25 -6.55 13.83 10.81
CA ALA A 25 -6.74 13.63 12.25
C ALA A 25 -5.72 14.43 13.06
N LYS A 26 -4.45 14.45 12.62
CA LYS A 26 -3.39 15.23 13.28
C LYS A 26 -3.68 16.74 13.22
N THR A 27 -4.12 17.22 12.07
CA THR A 27 -4.45 18.62 11.88
C THR A 27 -5.59 19.06 12.81
N GLU A 28 -6.56 18.18 13.02
CA GLU A 28 -7.68 18.43 13.89
C GLU A 28 -7.42 18.05 15.35
N GLU A 29 -6.24 17.59 15.65
CA GLU A 29 -5.80 17.17 16.99
C GLU A 29 -6.77 16.18 17.65
N ARG A 30 -7.15 15.15 16.88
CA ARG A 30 -8.08 14.12 17.31
C ARG A 30 -7.64 12.73 16.87
N ASP A 31 -8.22 11.71 17.46
CA ASP A 31 -8.03 10.34 17.00
C ASP A 31 -8.84 10.09 15.73
N LEU A 32 -8.56 9.00 15.06
CA LEU A 32 -9.33 8.56 13.90
C LEU A 32 -10.77 8.24 14.34
N THR A 33 -11.72 8.62 13.51
CA THR A 33 -13.12 8.21 13.73
C THR A 33 -13.24 6.72 13.44
N GLU A 34 -14.38 6.12 13.79
CA GLU A 34 -14.66 4.72 13.52
C GLU A 34 -14.59 4.42 12.02
N ASP A 35 -15.20 5.28 11.20
CA ASP A 35 -15.16 5.13 9.73
C ASP A 35 -13.75 5.27 9.19
N GLU A 36 -12.98 6.22 9.70
CA GLU A 36 -11.59 6.40 9.29
C GLU A 36 -10.73 5.20 9.67
N THR A 37 -10.94 4.64 10.86
CA THR A 37 -10.23 3.44 11.30
C THR A 37 -10.52 2.26 10.38
N THR A 38 -11.78 2.05 10.03
CA THR A 38 -12.20 0.98 9.12
C THR A 38 -11.53 1.16 7.75
N ASN A 39 -11.55 2.38 7.22
CA ASN A 39 -10.92 2.69 5.93
C ASN A 39 -9.40 2.51 5.98
N PHE A 40 -8.77 2.98 7.04
CA PHE A 40 -7.34 2.84 7.24
C PHE A 40 -6.92 1.37 7.27
N ASP A 41 -7.63 0.55 8.05
CA ASP A 41 -7.34 -0.87 8.16
C ASP A 41 -7.51 -1.59 6.82
N SER A 42 -8.54 -1.26 6.07
CA SER A 42 -8.78 -1.82 4.74
C SER A 42 -7.66 -1.47 3.77
N LEU A 43 -7.21 -0.22 3.79
CA LEU A 43 -6.08 0.24 2.96
C LEU A 43 -4.77 -0.44 3.38
N SER A 44 -4.57 -0.64 4.68
CA SER A 44 -3.39 -1.32 5.21
C SER A 44 -3.31 -2.76 4.69
N GLU A 45 -4.43 -3.49 4.72
CA GLU A 45 -4.49 -4.86 4.17
C GLU A 45 -4.16 -4.88 2.68
N LYS A 46 -4.69 -3.90 1.94
CA LYS A 46 -4.44 -3.80 0.51
C LYS A 46 -2.96 -3.51 0.21
N ALA A 47 -2.35 -2.62 1.00
CA ALA A 47 -0.93 -2.30 0.86
C ALA A 47 -0.06 -3.54 1.11
N ASP A 48 -0.39 -4.31 2.14
CA ASP A 48 0.33 -5.54 2.47
C ASP A 48 0.21 -6.59 1.36
N ALA A 49 -0.98 -6.77 0.81
CA ALA A 49 -1.21 -7.70 -0.29
C ALA A 49 -0.42 -7.29 -1.54
N LEU A 50 -0.39 -6.00 -1.84
CA LEU A 50 0.37 -5.48 -2.98
C LEU A 50 1.88 -5.66 -2.78
N GLU A 51 2.37 -5.52 -1.55
CA GLU A 51 3.78 -5.76 -1.24
C GLU A 51 4.17 -7.21 -1.50
N VAL A 52 3.36 -8.16 -1.05
CA VAL A 52 3.60 -9.59 -1.27
C VAL A 52 3.61 -9.90 -2.77
N GLU A 53 2.65 -9.39 -3.52
CA GLU A 53 2.59 -9.59 -4.96
C GLU A 53 3.79 -8.95 -5.67
N ALA A 54 4.18 -7.75 -5.26
CA ALA A 54 5.30 -7.02 -5.86
C ALA A 54 6.62 -7.78 -5.66
N LYS A 55 6.84 -8.30 -4.47
CA LYS A 55 8.04 -9.08 -4.15
C LYS A 55 8.09 -10.38 -4.95
N ARG A 56 6.94 -11.03 -5.14
CA ARG A 56 6.85 -12.25 -5.96
C ARG A 56 7.19 -11.94 -7.42
N SER A 57 6.63 -10.87 -7.94
CA SER A 57 6.87 -10.43 -9.31
C SER A 57 8.34 -10.04 -9.52
N GLN A 58 8.92 -9.34 -8.55
CA GLN A 58 10.33 -8.96 -8.58
C GLN A 58 11.24 -10.18 -8.58
N LYS A 59 10.93 -11.17 -7.77
CA LYS A 59 11.68 -12.42 -7.73
C LYS A 59 11.66 -13.12 -9.08
N TRP A 60 10.50 -13.18 -9.72
CA TRP A 60 10.35 -13.78 -11.03
C TRP A 60 11.17 -13.01 -12.08
N GLU A 61 11.09 -11.68 -12.07
CA GLU A 61 11.86 -10.81 -12.97
C GLU A 61 13.37 -11.05 -12.80
N ASP A 62 13.83 -11.13 -11.56
CA ASP A 62 15.24 -11.39 -11.26
C ASP A 62 15.69 -12.76 -11.77
N MET A 63 14.84 -13.77 -11.62
CA MET A 63 15.15 -15.12 -12.12
C MET A 63 15.29 -15.15 -13.63
N GLN A 64 14.45 -14.39 -14.34
CA GLN A 64 14.54 -14.29 -15.80
C GLN A 64 15.81 -13.59 -16.26
N ASN A 65 16.27 -12.60 -15.51
CA ASN A 65 17.45 -11.82 -15.85
C ASN A 65 18.78 -12.57 -15.57
N ARG A 66 18.72 -13.69 -14.86
CA ARG A 66 19.90 -14.48 -14.51
C ARG A 66 20.28 -15.55 -15.54
N SER A 67 19.48 -15.77 -16.53
CA SER A 67 19.71 -16.84 -17.50
C SER A 67 20.90 -16.60 -18.40
#